data_f1a1a537a629ab23fd4f7b08d08224a2
#
_entry.id   f1a1a537a629ab23fd4f7b08d08224a2
#
_cell.length_a   1.000
_cell.length_b   1.000
_cell.length_c   1.000
_cell.angle_alpha   90.00
_cell.angle_beta   90.00
_cell.angle_gamma   90.00
#
_symmetry.space_group_name_H-M   'P 1'
#
loop_
_entity.id
_entity.type
_entity.pdbx_description
1 polymer ?
#
loop_
_entity_poly.entity_id
_entity_poly.type
_entity_poly.pdbx_seq_one_letter_code
_entity_poly.pdbx_strand_id
1 'polypeptide(L)'
;MSLLRFSDHSLRSQIALVFGTLVVGLAVLLSLGFGELLKLRIERDAGTALQVIAENAGKLLANGLQERSREAEVLAAAEAVWTKGLDSAEAHHMLARSQATHPHSAWIGVADAQGVVRAATGGLLVGQSVAERPWFKEGLQTLHVGDVHPAKLLEQLLAPPPSGEPYRFVDFAAPIRLGPTTIGVVGIHGSWEWTHEVMESLTPARTDDKAVELFVFDRKGELIYAPGGQTRALQVAGQRLPVEANNPVASDRAAGRAVVARWLDGRSYLTATAPMQARNSTSDLGWRIVAREPVELAFAEAHRTVQLALAIGLGAALLASVLAWLAARRLSDDLYALADAASAVEADKPGTRIPQAHSSREVSKLSGALGRMTHRLLTAHEAMEEKVRLRTLELEAANRALDLQARTDALTGLLNRRGFETQMAFALALARRSGRPLSLITVDVDHFKRVNDTYGHETGDEVLRR
;
A
#
# COMPACT_ATOMS: atom_id res chain seq x y z
N MET A 1 21.09 -36.17 29.48
CA MET A 1 21.74 -34.87 29.14
C MET A 1 23.13 -34.88 29.73
N SER A 2 24.15 -35.33 29.00
CA SER A 2 25.54 -35.33 29.45
C SER A 2 26.09 -33.91 29.25
N LEU A 3 26.21 -33.19 30.34
CA LEU A 3 27.01 -31.95 30.37
C LEU A 3 28.39 -32.29 29.81
N LEU A 4 28.73 -31.62 28.71
CA LEU A 4 30.04 -31.69 28.05
C LEU A 4 31.15 -31.64 29.09
N ARG A 5 31.93 -32.71 29.23
CA ARG A 5 33.16 -32.71 30.05
C ARG A 5 34.13 -31.76 29.40
N PHE A 6 34.17 -30.52 29.86
CA PHE A 6 35.07 -29.44 29.40
C PHE A 6 36.56 -29.77 29.66
N SER A 7 36.87 -30.80 30.46
CA SER A 7 38.25 -31.13 30.89
C SER A 7 39.12 -31.71 29.78
N ASP A 8 38.54 -32.27 28.70
CA ASP A 8 39.33 -32.99 27.67
C ASP A 8 39.65 -32.13 26.43
N HIS A 9 39.18 -30.89 26.40
CA HIS A 9 39.41 -30.00 25.27
C HIS A 9 40.49 -28.97 25.60
N SER A 10 41.36 -28.68 24.62
CA SER A 10 42.37 -27.64 24.78
C SER A 10 41.72 -26.30 25.09
N LEU A 11 42.38 -25.45 25.87
CA LEU A 11 41.93 -24.12 26.23
C LEU A 11 41.49 -23.32 24.99
N ARG A 12 42.15 -23.55 23.86
CA ARG A 12 41.83 -23.02 22.52
C ARG A 12 40.44 -23.41 22.06
N SER A 13 40.08 -24.70 22.15
CA SER A 13 38.76 -25.18 21.70
C SER A 13 37.65 -24.77 22.68
N GLN A 14 37.96 -24.66 23.96
CA GLN A 14 36.99 -24.19 24.95
C GLN A 14 36.62 -22.71 24.74
N ILE A 15 37.62 -21.86 24.57
CA ILE A 15 37.40 -20.44 24.31
C ILE A 15 36.67 -20.23 22.98
N ALA A 16 37.11 -20.90 21.91
CA ALA A 16 36.47 -20.79 20.62
C ALA A 16 34.98 -21.27 20.63
N LEU A 17 34.73 -22.36 21.35
CA LEU A 17 33.37 -22.91 21.46
C LEU A 17 32.46 -22.01 22.30
N VAL A 18 32.95 -21.52 23.44
CA VAL A 18 32.13 -20.65 24.31
C VAL A 18 31.85 -19.29 23.64
N PHE A 19 32.88 -18.62 23.14
CA PHE A 19 32.73 -17.34 22.46
C PHE A 19 31.98 -17.49 21.14
N GLY A 20 32.27 -18.51 20.34
CA GLY A 20 31.61 -18.79 19.08
C GLY A 20 30.12 -19.04 19.29
N THR A 21 29.73 -19.90 20.24
CA THR A 21 28.32 -20.17 20.55
C THR A 21 27.59 -18.95 21.09
N LEU A 22 28.26 -18.16 21.94
CA LEU A 22 27.65 -16.95 22.52
C LEU A 22 27.43 -15.88 21.44
N VAL A 23 28.41 -15.62 20.59
CA VAL A 23 28.30 -14.65 19.51
C VAL A 23 27.28 -15.09 18.46
N VAL A 24 27.30 -16.37 18.05
CA VAL A 24 26.30 -16.91 17.12
C VAL A 24 24.91 -16.87 17.75
N GLY A 25 24.77 -17.29 19.00
CA GLY A 25 23.49 -17.24 19.72
C GLY A 25 22.92 -15.82 19.83
N LEU A 26 23.76 -14.85 20.19
CA LEU A 26 23.38 -13.45 20.27
C LEU A 26 23.01 -12.87 18.88
N ALA A 27 23.79 -13.18 17.84
CA ALA A 27 23.51 -12.73 16.48
C ALA A 27 22.19 -13.30 15.94
N VAL A 28 21.93 -14.59 16.18
CA VAL A 28 20.67 -15.24 15.82
C VAL A 28 19.50 -14.60 16.57
N LEU A 29 19.63 -14.41 17.87
CA LEU A 29 18.57 -13.82 18.71
C LEU A 29 18.25 -12.39 18.30
N LEU A 30 19.27 -11.58 18.04
CA LEU A 30 19.10 -10.21 17.55
C LEU A 30 18.52 -10.17 16.14
N SER A 31 18.97 -11.05 15.24
CA SER A 31 18.45 -11.13 13.86
C SER A 31 17.01 -11.57 13.83
N LEU A 32 16.61 -12.55 14.64
CA LEU A 32 15.23 -12.99 14.76
C LEU A 32 14.35 -11.90 15.38
N GLY A 33 14.80 -11.28 16.48
CA GLY A 33 14.05 -10.21 17.14
C GLY A 33 13.86 -8.98 16.25
N PHE A 34 14.92 -8.55 15.58
CA PHE A 34 14.85 -7.43 14.63
C PHE A 34 14.04 -7.79 13.39
N GLY A 35 14.19 -9.01 12.88
CA GLY A 35 13.43 -9.53 11.74
C GLY A 35 11.92 -9.52 12.01
N GLU A 36 11.46 -9.99 13.17
CA GLU A 36 10.04 -9.97 13.55
C GLU A 36 9.51 -8.54 13.71
N LEU A 37 10.26 -7.64 14.33
CA LEU A 37 9.85 -6.24 14.46
C LEU A 37 9.72 -5.56 13.09
N LEU A 38 10.64 -5.82 12.19
CA LEU A 38 10.64 -5.25 10.86
C LEU A 38 9.51 -5.82 10.00
N LYS A 39 9.28 -7.14 10.09
CA LYS A 39 8.15 -7.81 9.44
C LYS A 39 6.81 -7.20 9.87
N LEU A 40 6.57 -7.07 11.19
CA LEU A 40 5.35 -6.45 11.71
C LEU A 40 5.17 -5.01 11.23
N ARG A 41 6.26 -4.28 11.06
CA ARG A 41 6.22 -2.91 10.54
C ARG A 41 5.84 -2.88 9.07
N ILE A 42 6.47 -3.70 8.24
CA ILE A 42 6.20 -3.77 6.80
C ILE A 42 4.76 -4.26 6.55
N GLU A 43 4.30 -5.29 7.29
CA GLU A 43 2.91 -5.77 7.21
C GLU A 43 1.91 -4.66 7.56
N ARG A 44 2.21 -3.84 8.57
CA ARG A 44 1.38 -2.69 8.94
C ARG A 44 1.40 -1.60 7.88
N ASP A 45 2.56 -1.29 7.33
CA ASP A 45 2.72 -0.25 6.31
C ASP A 45 2.00 -0.66 5.01
N ALA A 46 2.10 -1.92 4.60
CA ALA A 46 1.36 -2.48 3.46
C ALA A 46 -0.16 -2.40 3.69
N GLY A 47 -0.62 -2.79 4.89
CA GLY A 47 -2.04 -2.68 5.25
C GLY A 47 -2.55 -1.25 5.24
N THR A 48 -1.73 -0.31 5.71
CA THR A 48 -2.08 1.12 5.69
C THR A 48 -2.15 1.67 4.27
N ALA A 49 -1.23 1.27 3.40
CA ALA A 49 -1.24 1.67 1.99
C ALA A 49 -2.51 1.19 1.27
N LEU A 50 -2.89 -0.07 1.47
CA LEU A 50 -4.14 -0.61 0.91
C LEU A 50 -5.37 0.11 1.44
N GLN A 51 -5.40 0.42 2.73
CA GLN A 51 -6.49 1.17 3.35
C GLN A 51 -6.65 2.55 2.72
N VAL A 52 -5.54 3.27 2.52
CA VAL A 52 -5.52 4.60 1.88
C VAL A 52 -6.04 4.51 0.43
N ILE A 53 -5.68 3.45 -0.30
CA ILE A 53 -6.17 3.23 -1.67
C ILE A 53 -7.69 3.03 -1.66
N ALA A 54 -8.21 2.15 -0.78
CA ALA A 54 -9.64 1.90 -0.66
C ALA A 54 -10.42 3.17 -0.26
N GLU A 55 -9.90 3.94 0.69
CA GLU A 55 -10.50 5.22 1.12
C GLU A 55 -10.50 6.26 0.00
N ASN A 56 -9.42 6.39 -0.74
CA ASN A 56 -9.32 7.32 -1.86
C ASN A 56 -10.29 6.93 -2.97
N ALA A 57 -10.41 5.64 -3.27
CA ALA A 57 -11.40 5.14 -4.21
C ALA A 57 -12.84 5.48 -3.76
N GLY A 58 -13.13 5.25 -2.49
CA GLY A 58 -14.43 5.61 -1.91
C GLY A 58 -14.73 7.11 -1.99
N LYS A 59 -13.74 7.97 -1.74
CA LYS A 59 -13.88 9.42 -1.88
C LYS A 59 -14.13 9.85 -3.32
N LEU A 60 -13.41 9.26 -4.28
CA LEU A 60 -13.61 9.59 -5.69
C LEU A 60 -14.97 9.15 -6.19
N LEU A 61 -15.43 7.96 -5.81
CA LEU A 61 -16.80 7.50 -6.13
C LEU A 61 -17.85 8.39 -5.51
N ALA A 62 -17.71 8.75 -4.24
CA ALA A 62 -18.63 9.66 -3.56
C ALA A 62 -18.67 11.04 -4.22
N ASN A 63 -17.51 11.56 -4.65
CA ASN A 63 -17.44 12.82 -5.40
C ASN A 63 -18.17 12.71 -6.75
N GLY A 64 -17.95 11.61 -7.47
CA GLY A 64 -18.62 11.37 -8.75
C GLY A 64 -20.14 11.25 -8.63
N LEU A 65 -20.65 10.61 -7.58
CA LEU A 65 -22.09 10.58 -7.30
C LEU A 65 -22.63 11.98 -6.96
N GLN A 66 -21.90 12.72 -6.14
CA GLN A 66 -22.29 14.07 -5.75
C GLN A 66 -22.31 15.04 -6.94
N GLU A 67 -21.34 14.95 -7.83
CA GLU A 67 -21.26 15.79 -9.02
C GLU A 67 -22.48 15.57 -9.93
N ARG A 68 -22.82 14.31 -10.20
CA ARG A 68 -23.96 13.96 -11.05
C ARG A 68 -25.33 14.27 -10.41
N SER A 69 -25.45 14.07 -9.11
CA SER A 69 -26.65 14.46 -8.39
C SER A 69 -26.86 15.98 -8.45
N ARG A 70 -25.77 16.75 -8.32
CA ARG A 70 -25.82 18.20 -8.46
C ARG A 70 -26.13 18.65 -9.89
N GLU A 71 -25.65 17.94 -10.91
CA GLU A 71 -26.00 18.18 -12.30
C GLU A 71 -27.51 18.04 -12.50
N ALA A 72 -28.15 16.99 -11.96
CA ALA A 72 -29.60 16.81 -12.04
C ALA A 72 -30.34 17.97 -11.37
N GLU A 73 -29.90 18.43 -10.19
CA GLU A 73 -30.48 19.59 -9.51
C GLU A 73 -30.33 20.88 -10.34
N VAL A 74 -29.15 21.13 -10.90
CA VAL A 74 -28.88 22.32 -11.73
C VAL A 74 -29.78 22.34 -12.97
N LEU A 75 -29.90 21.20 -13.65
CA LEU A 75 -30.78 21.06 -14.81
C LEU A 75 -32.23 21.27 -14.40
N ALA A 76 -32.68 20.66 -13.31
CA ALA A 76 -34.06 20.82 -12.82
C ALA A 76 -34.39 22.25 -12.41
N ALA A 77 -33.41 23.01 -11.88
CA ALA A 77 -33.58 24.40 -11.46
C ALA A 77 -33.55 25.42 -12.60
N ALA A 78 -33.40 25.02 -13.86
CA ALA A 78 -33.34 25.91 -15.02
C ALA A 78 -34.71 26.47 -15.38
N GLU A 79 -35.35 27.20 -14.47
CA GLU A 79 -36.73 27.70 -14.60
C GLU A 79 -36.98 28.44 -15.91
N ALA A 80 -36.03 29.28 -16.37
CA ALA A 80 -36.15 30.01 -17.63
C ALA A 80 -36.27 29.11 -18.88
N VAL A 81 -35.78 27.87 -18.82
CA VAL A 81 -35.98 26.89 -19.87
C VAL A 81 -37.32 26.20 -19.72
N TRP A 82 -37.67 25.79 -18.52
CA TRP A 82 -38.86 25.00 -18.24
C TRP A 82 -40.17 25.79 -18.42
N THR A 83 -40.15 27.11 -18.26
CA THR A 83 -41.29 27.99 -18.56
C THR A 83 -41.65 27.99 -20.04
N LYS A 84 -40.72 27.62 -20.96
CA LYS A 84 -40.98 27.51 -22.38
C LYS A 84 -41.59 26.16 -22.81
N GLY A 85 -41.62 25.20 -21.89
CA GLY A 85 -42.10 23.83 -22.11
C GLY A 85 -41.02 22.77 -21.98
N LEU A 86 -41.44 21.57 -21.53
CA LEU A 86 -40.52 20.44 -21.31
C LEU A 86 -39.96 19.87 -22.61
N ASP A 87 -40.58 20.12 -23.74
CA ASP A 87 -40.21 19.71 -25.11
C ASP A 87 -39.68 20.86 -25.96
N SER A 88 -39.40 22.01 -25.36
CA SER A 88 -38.91 23.20 -26.07
C SER A 88 -37.51 22.96 -26.69
N ALA A 89 -37.18 23.71 -27.76
CA ALA A 89 -35.86 23.66 -28.39
C ALA A 89 -34.75 23.99 -27.41
N GLU A 90 -34.98 24.89 -26.48
CA GLU A 90 -34.07 25.26 -25.41
C GLU A 90 -33.84 24.08 -24.44
N ALA A 91 -34.89 23.32 -24.10
CA ALA A 91 -34.77 22.10 -23.30
C ALA A 91 -33.85 21.07 -24.00
N HIS A 92 -34.13 20.77 -25.25
CA HIS A 92 -33.30 19.85 -26.06
C HIS A 92 -31.84 20.32 -26.12
N HIS A 93 -31.61 21.61 -26.39
CA HIS A 93 -30.28 22.17 -26.46
C HIS A 93 -29.54 22.10 -25.13
N MET A 94 -30.21 22.38 -24.02
CA MET A 94 -29.65 22.30 -22.68
C MET A 94 -29.26 20.87 -22.33
N LEU A 95 -30.12 19.87 -22.59
CA LEU A 95 -29.80 18.46 -22.30
C LEU A 95 -28.65 17.97 -23.15
N ALA A 96 -28.62 18.28 -24.45
CA ALA A 96 -27.53 17.90 -25.35
C ALA A 96 -26.21 18.53 -24.93
N ARG A 97 -26.21 19.79 -24.50
CA ARG A 97 -25.01 20.47 -24.02
C ARG A 97 -24.52 19.86 -22.71
N SER A 98 -25.40 19.51 -21.78
CA SER A 98 -25.05 18.86 -20.53
C SER A 98 -24.40 17.51 -20.80
N GLN A 99 -24.96 16.68 -21.66
CA GLN A 99 -24.37 15.40 -22.04
C GLN A 99 -22.99 15.55 -22.70
N ALA A 100 -22.82 16.57 -23.55
CA ALA A 100 -21.52 16.81 -24.21
C ALA A 100 -20.42 17.19 -23.22
N THR A 101 -20.77 17.80 -22.08
CA THR A 101 -19.81 18.15 -21.01
C THR A 101 -19.59 17.03 -20.00
N HIS A 102 -20.49 16.05 -19.96
CA HIS A 102 -20.45 14.91 -19.04
C HIS A 102 -20.53 13.58 -19.82
N PRO A 103 -19.39 13.09 -20.34
CA PRO A 103 -19.38 11.96 -21.27
C PRO A 103 -19.89 10.63 -20.66
N HIS A 104 -19.93 10.54 -19.33
CA HIS A 104 -20.49 9.37 -18.65
C HIS A 104 -21.99 9.45 -18.40
N SER A 105 -22.68 10.53 -18.80
CA SER A 105 -24.13 10.60 -18.80
C SER A 105 -24.66 9.91 -20.05
N ALA A 106 -24.97 8.62 -19.92
CA ALA A 106 -25.40 7.79 -21.05
C ALA A 106 -26.73 8.27 -21.64
N TRP A 107 -27.60 8.82 -20.81
CA TRP A 107 -28.87 9.38 -21.19
C TRP A 107 -29.28 10.48 -20.19
N ILE A 108 -29.76 11.60 -20.72
CA ILE A 108 -30.37 12.66 -19.94
C ILE A 108 -31.76 12.93 -20.59
N GLY A 109 -32.79 12.89 -19.77
CA GLY A 109 -34.16 13.14 -20.26
C GLY A 109 -35.06 13.81 -19.24
N VAL A 110 -36.15 14.30 -19.72
CA VAL A 110 -37.21 14.96 -18.95
C VAL A 110 -38.53 14.26 -19.18
N ALA A 111 -39.17 13.84 -18.10
CA ALA A 111 -40.52 13.32 -18.12
C ALA A 111 -41.47 14.32 -17.48
N ASP A 112 -42.69 14.41 -18.01
CA ASP A 112 -43.76 15.19 -17.39
C ASP A 112 -44.27 14.56 -16.08
N ALA A 113 -45.18 15.24 -15.39
CA ALA A 113 -45.76 14.77 -14.13
C ALA A 113 -46.52 13.43 -14.25
N GLN A 114 -46.91 13.01 -15.45
CA GLN A 114 -47.53 11.72 -15.76
C GLN A 114 -46.51 10.63 -16.12
N GLY A 115 -45.23 10.99 -16.21
CA GLY A 115 -44.14 10.06 -16.51
C GLY A 115 -43.95 9.81 -18.00
N VAL A 116 -44.42 10.67 -18.88
CA VAL A 116 -44.15 10.58 -20.31
C VAL A 116 -42.86 11.38 -20.62
N VAL A 117 -41.87 10.76 -21.26
CA VAL A 117 -40.65 11.44 -21.67
C VAL A 117 -40.98 12.47 -22.76
N ARG A 118 -40.66 13.74 -22.50
CA ARG A 118 -40.93 14.88 -23.40
C ARG A 118 -39.71 15.28 -24.20
N ALA A 119 -38.55 15.31 -23.57
CA ALA A 119 -37.28 15.59 -24.21
C ALA A 119 -36.19 14.66 -23.68
N ALA A 120 -35.27 14.26 -24.54
CA ALA A 120 -34.15 13.46 -24.14
C ALA A 120 -32.98 13.59 -25.12
N THR A 121 -31.74 13.30 -24.64
CA THR A 121 -30.55 13.24 -25.47
C THR A 121 -30.68 12.16 -26.52
N GLY A 122 -30.29 12.48 -27.77
CA GLY A 122 -30.45 11.58 -28.92
C GLY A 122 -31.91 11.24 -29.25
N GLY A 123 -32.91 11.90 -28.65
CA GLY A 123 -34.33 11.59 -28.84
C GLY A 123 -34.74 10.23 -28.26
N LEU A 124 -33.89 9.57 -27.49
CA LEU A 124 -34.12 8.23 -26.97
C LEU A 124 -35.26 8.23 -25.93
N LEU A 125 -36.18 7.29 -26.04
CA LEU A 125 -37.36 7.11 -25.16
C LEU A 125 -38.39 8.22 -25.20
N VAL A 126 -38.28 9.23 -26.08
CA VAL A 126 -39.30 10.28 -26.22
C VAL A 126 -40.66 9.65 -26.54
N GLY A 127 -41.72 10.07 -25.84
CA GLY A 127 -43.06 9.51 -25.93
C GLY A 127 -43.31 8.23 -25.13
N GLN A 128 -42.27 7.61 -24.59
CA GLN A 128 -42.37 6.41 -23.74
C GLN A 128 -42.73 6.80 -22.29
N SER A 129 -43.45 5.90 -21.63
CA SER A 129 -43.76 6.08 -20.20
C SER A 129 -42.66 5.51 -19.31
N VAL A 130 -42.21 6.33 -18.35
CA VAL A 130 -41.32 5.98 -17.27
C VAL A 130 -41.98 6.04 -15.89
N ALA A 131 -43.31 6.15 -15.86
CA ALA A 131 -44.10 6.32 -14.64
C ALA A 131 -43.85 5.24 -13.57
N GLU A 132 -43.55 3.99 -14.01
CA GLU A 132 -43.27 2.88 -13.10
C GLU A 132 -41.78 2.77 -12.66
N ARG A 133 -40.92 3.63 -13.18
CA ARG A 133 -39.50 3.60 -12.84
C ARG A 133 -39.22 4.19 -11.45
N PRO A 134 -38.44 3.55 -10.62
CA PRO A 134 -38.10 4.04 -9.27
C PRO A 134 -37.60 5.48 -9.28
N TRP A 135 -36.61 5.77 -10.17
CA TRP A 135 -36.02 7.10 -10.26
C TRP A 135 -37.07 8.21 -10.57
N PHE A 136 -38.09 7.90 -11.34
CA PHE A 136 -39.16 8.86 -11.66
C PHE A 136 -40.06 9.08 -10.44
N LYS A 137 -40.55 7.99 -9.80
CA LYS A 137 -41.44 8.06 -8.63
C LYS A 137 -40.81 8.86 -7.48
N GLU A 138 -39.58 8.55 -7.16
CA GLU A 138 -38.82 9.24 -6.11
C GLU A 138 -38.40 10.65 -6.55
N GLY A 139 -37.99 10.82 -7.80
CA GLY A 139 -37.61 12.10 -8.41
C GLY A 139 -38.70 13.14 -8.50
N LEU A 140 -39.96 12.74 -8.47
CA LEU A 140 -41.11 13.67 -8.37
C LEU A 140 -41.14 14.43 -7.03
N GLN A 141 -40.67 13.81 -5.97
CA GLN A 141 -40.73 14.36 -4.62
C GLN A 141 -39.50 15.16 -4.27
N THR A 142 -38.33 14.57 -4.49
CA THR A 142 -37.03 15.12 -4.08
C THR A 142 -35.92 14.63 -5.01
N LEU A 143 -34.72 15.16 -4.80
CA LEU A 143 -33.51 14.60 -5.43
C LEU A 143 -33.41 13.12 -5.06
N HIS A 144 -33.24 12.27 -6.06
CA HIS A 144 -33.05 10.83 -5.91
C HIS A 144 -31.74 10.37 -6.55
N VAL A 145 -31.03 9.50 -5.87
CA VAL A 145 -29.89 8.78 -6.38
C VAL A 145 -30.18 7.28 -6.26
N GLY A 146 -30.39 6.63 -7.40
CA GLY A 146 -30.64 5.20 -7.48
C GLY A 146 -29.36 4.39 -7.37
N ASP A 147 -29.45 3.15 -6.87
CA ASP A 147 -28.33 2.21 -6.84
C ASP A 147 -28.05 1.64 -8.24
N VAL A 148 -26.88 1.03 -8.40
CA VAL A 148 -26.48 0.43 -9.68
C VAL A 148 -27.44 -0.67 -10.12
N HIS A 149 -27.89 -0.59 -11.35
CA HIS A 149 -28.84 -1.57 -11.92
C HIS A 149 -28.56 -1.83 -13.41
N PRO A 150 -28.96 -3.01 -13.95
CA PRO A 150 -28.82 -3.32 -15.36
C PRO A 150 -29.67 -2.39 -16.24
N ALA A 151 -29.15 -1.99 -17.40
CA ALA A 151 -29.90 -1.30 -18.42
C ALA A 151 -30.91 -2.26 -19.09
N LYS A 152 -32.24 -1.96 -19.02
CA LYS A 152 -33.23 -2.85 -19.61
C LYS A 152 -33.64 -2.42 -21.02
N LEU A 153 -33.85 -1.12 -21.24
CA LEU A 153 -34.33 -0.57 -22.50
C LEU A 153 -33.23 0.12 -23.30
N LEU A 154 -32.34 0.85 -22.60
CA LEU A 154 -31.30 1.63 -23.25
C LEU A 154 -30.14 0.77 -23.76
N GLU A 155 -29.92 -0.43 -23.21
CA GLU A 155 -28.85 -1.34 -23.66
C GLU A 155 -28.92 -1.66 -25.16
N GLN A 156 -30.14 -1.77 -25.69
CA GLN A 156 -30.36 -2.06 -27.12
C GLN A 156 -30.22 -0.83 -28.03
N LEU A 157 -30.21 0.36 -27.46
CA LEU A 157 -30.24 1.65 -28.16
C LEU A 157 -28.88 2.38 -28.10
N LEU A 158 -28.01 1.97 -27.20
CA LEU A 158 -26.68 2.56 -27.00
C LEU A 158 -25.59 1.72 -27.65
N ALA A 159 -24.51 2.37 -28.06
CA ALA A 159 -23.31 1.66 -28.53
C ALA A 159 -22.70 0.84 -27.39
N PRO A 160 -22.09 -0.33 -27.64
CA PRO A 160 -21.47 -1.14 -26.60
C PRO A 160 -20.47 -0.35 -25.75
N PRO A 161 -20.43 -0.57 -24.41
CA PRO A 161 -19.50 0.16 -23.55
C PRO A 161 -18.04 -0.27 -23.80
N PRO A 162 -17.07 0.63 -23.59
CA PRO A 162 -15.65 0.36 -23.77
C PRO A 162 -15.11 -0.82 -22.96
N SER A 163 -15.64 -1.03 -21.75
CA SER A 163 -15.28 -2.16 -20.88
C SER A 163 -15.68 -3.53 -21.43
N GLY A 164 -16.63 -3.59 -22.37
CA GLY A 164 -17.23 -4.85 -22.85
C GLY A 164 -18.16 -5.52 -21.84
N GLU A 165 -18.39 -4.94 -20.67
CA GLU A 165 -19.39 -5.41 -19.71
C GLU A 165 -20.80 -4.97 -20.11
N PRO A 166 -21.87 -5.67 -19.67
CA PRO A 166 -23.26 -5.21 -19.90
C PRO A 166 -23.49 -3.82 -19.29
N TYR A 167 -24.26 -3.00 -19.97
CA TYR A 167 -24.62 -1.68 -19.46
C TYR A 167 -25.28 -1.74 -18.09
N ARG A 168 -24.73 -0.97 -17.17
CA ARG A 168 -25.33 -0.69 -15.86
C ARG A 168 -25.36 0.81 -15.65
N PHE A 169 -26.38 1.27 -14.97
CA PHE A 169 -26.58 2.69 -14.69
C PHE A 169 -26.71 2.95 -13.20
N VAL A 170 -26.34 4.14 -12.83
CA VAL A 170 -26.72 4.79 -11.58
C VAL A 170 -27.64 5.92 -11.96
N ASP A 171 -28.81 5.98 -11.36
CA ASP A 171 -29.85 6.96 -11.70
C ASP A 171 -29.74 8.18 -10.81
N PHE A 172 -29.90 9.35 -11.43
CA PHE A 172 -30.04 10.63 -10.73
C PHE A 172 -31.29 11.29 -11.24
N ALA A 173 -32.13 11.73 -10.32
CA ALA A 173 -33.37 12.40 -10.71
C ALA A 173 -33.69 13.57 -9.78
N ALA A 174 -34.21 14.65 -10.35
CA ALA A 174 -34.61 15.84 -9.61
C ALA A 174 -35.93 16.41 -10.13
N PRO A 175 -36.81 16.92 -9.24
CA PRO A 175 -38.09 17.46 -9.64
C PRO A 175 -37.93 18.83 -10.32
N ILE A 176 -38.53 19.00 -11.46
CA ILE A 176 -38.66 20.28 -12.14
C ILE A 176 -39.88 21.03 -11.54
N ARG A 177 -39.62 22.18 -10.96
CA ARG A 177 -40.65 22.98 -10.31
C ARG A 177 -40.79 24.33 -10.98
N LEU A 178 -42.07 24.74 -11.17
CA LEU A 178 -42.43 26.12 -11.51
C LEU A 178 -43.28 26.68 -10.35
N GLY A 179 -42.64 27.53 -9.56
CA GLY A 179 -43.21 27.94 -8.28
C GLY A 179 -43.47 26.75 -7.36
N PRO A 180 -44.67 26.55 -6.79
CA PRO A 180 -44.97 25.44 -5.90
C PRO A 180 -45.26 24.11 -6.62
N THR A 181 -45.42 24.13 -7.95
CA THR A 181 -45.89 22.97 -8.72
C THR A 181 -44.76 22.21 -9.34
N THR A 182 -44.70 20.89 -9.10
CA THR A 182 -43.80 19.98 -9.84
C THR A 182 -44.44 19.66 -11.19
N ILE A 183 -43.76 20.07 -12.28
CA ILE A 183 -44.26 19.88 -13.66
C ILE A 183 -43.64 18.67 -14.36
N GLY A 184 -42.58 18.11 -13.77
CA GLY A 184 -41.88 16.97 -14.33
C GLY A 184 -40.63 16.60 -13.53
N VAL A 185 -39.84 15.70 -14.09
CA VAL A 185 -38.60 15.21 -13.49
C VAL A 185 -37.50 15.21 -14.55
N VAL A 186 -36.31 15.73 -14.19
CA VAL A 186 -35.06 15.45 -14.93
C VAL A 186 -34.53 14.12 -14.44
N GLY A 187 -34.21 13.22 -15.37
CA GLY A 187 -33.54 11.96 -15.11
C GLY A 187 -32.19 11.90 -15.83
N ILE A 188 -31.16 11.45 -15.15
CA ILE A 188 -29.83 11.17 -15.71
C ILE A 188 -29.52 9.72 -15.44
N HIS A 189 -29.22 8.94 -16.48
CA HIS A 189 -28.63 7.62 -16.33
C HIS A 189 -27.12 7.74 -16.50
N GLY A 190 -26.41 7.75 -15.37
CA GLY A 190 -24.96 7.74 -15.34
C GLY A 190 -24.42 6.36 -15.70
N SER A 191 -23.60 6.26 -16.74
CA SER A 191 -22.94 5.02 -17.11
C SER A 191 -22.00 4.54 -16.01
N TRP A 192 -22.01 3.24 -15.72
CA TRP A 192 -21.12 2.61 -14.75
C TRP A 192 -19.64 2.64 -15.20
N GLU A 193 -19.37 2.99 -16.46
CA GLU A 193 -18.03 3.10 -17.02
C GLU A 193 -17.11 4.08 -16.26
N TRP A 194 -17.67 5.17 -15.71
CA TRP A 194 -16.89 6.09 -14.89
C TRP A 194 -16.27 5.41 -13.65
N THR A 195 -16.92 4.37 -13.12
CA THR A 195 -16.37 3.59 -12.01
C THR A 195 -15.13 2.80 -12.44
N HIS A 196 -15.15 2.26 -13.66
CA HIS A 196 -13.98 1.59 -14.25
C HIS A 196 -12.81 2.56 -14.33
N GLU A 197 -13.02 3.74 -14.88
CA GLU A 197 -11.97 4.76 -15.00
C GLU A 197 -11.42 5.19 -13.65
N VAL A 198 -12.29 5.43 -12.66
CA VAL A 198 -11.86 5.77 -11.30
C VAL A 198 -11.02 4.65 -10.70
N MET A 199 -11.48 3.40 -10.80
CA MET A 199 -10.78 2.26 -10.22
C MET A 199 -9.44 2.01 -10.92
N GLU A 200 -9.40 2.08 -12.25
CA GLU A 200 -8.19 1.92 -13.03
C GLU A 200 -7.17 3.03 -12.77
N SER A 201 -7.64 4.28 -12.59
CA SER A 201 -6.75 5.41 -12.29
C SER A 201 -6.02 5.28 -10.95
N LEU A 202 -6.61 4.56 -10.01
CA LEU A 202 -6.06 4.32 -8.68
C LEU A 202 -5.25 3.03 -8.57
N THR A 203 -5.47 2.12 -9.51
CA THR A 203 -4.72 0.86 -9.54
C THR A 203 -3.35 1.16 -10.15
N PRO A 204 -2.25 0.97 -9.42
CA PRO A 204 -0.91 1.13 -10.00
C PRO A 204 -0.79 0.24 -11.24
N ALA A 205 -0.12 0.76 -12.28
CA ALA A 205 0.16 -0.05 -13.45
C ALA A 205 0.75 -1.40 -12.99
N ARG A 206 0.12 -2.49 -13.47
CA ARG A 206 0.51 -3.85 -13.12
C ARG A 206 1.99 -4.05 -13.46
N THR A 207 2.84 -3.95 -12.44
CA THR A 207 4.20 -4.48 -12.48
C THR A 207 4.13 -5.85 -11.83
N ASP A 208 4.99 -6.78 -12.25
CA ASP A 208 5.04 -8.16 -11.71
C ASP A 208 5.14 -8.21 -10.18
N ASP A 209 5.53 -7.09 -9.53
CA ASP A 209 5.73 -6.97 -8.09
C ASP A 209 4.57 -6.30 -7.31
N LYS A 210 3.52 -5.76 -7.97
CA LYS A 210 2.38 -5.13 -7.27
C LYS A 210 1.08 -5.41 -8.02
N ALA A 211 0.23 -6.18 -7.40
CA ALA A 211 -1.08 -6.58 -7.93
C ALA A 211 -2.19 -6.15 -6.97
N VAL A 212 -2.31 -4.84 -6.72
CA VAL A 212 -3.45 -4.31 -5.96
C VAL A 212 -4.68 -4.36 -6.86
N GLU A 213 -5.73 -4.98 -6.37
CA GLU A 213 -7.02 -5.08 -7.04
C GLU A 213 -8.09 -4.38 -6.22
N LEU A 214 -8.94 -3.59 -6.88
CA LEU A 214 -10.04 -2.86 -6.26
C LEU A 214 -11.37 -3.51 -6.63
N PHE A 215 -12.24 -3.62 -5.64
CA PHE A 215 -13.60 -4.15 -5.77
C PHE A 215 -14.58 -3.18 -5.13
N VAL A 216 -15.82 -3.18 -5.62
CA VAL A 216 -16.92 -2.48 -4.97
C VAL A 216 -18.03 -3.47 -4.66
N PHE A 217 -18.50 -3.43 -3.43
CA PHE A 217 -19.62 -4.21 -2.94
C PHE A 217 -20.76 -3.27 -2.52
N ASP A 218 -21.98 -3.73 -2.69
CA ASP A 218 -23.16 -3.02 -2.23
C ASP A 218 -23.36 -3.13 -0.70
N ARG A 219 -24.42 -2.52 -0.19
CA ARG A 219 -24.80 -2.57 1.23
C ARG A 219 -25.05 -3.99 1.74
N LYS A 220 -25.44 -4.92 0.86
CA LYS A 220 -25.71 -6.34 1.19
C LYS A 220 -24.45 -7.21 1.10
N GLY A 221 -23.31 -6.63 0.68
CA GLY A 221 -22.07 -7.34 0.45
C GLY A 221 -22.06 -8.11 -0.86
N GLU A 222 -22.92 -7.74 -1.82
CA GLU A 222 -22.91 -8.30 -3.18
C GLU A 222 -21.93 -7.50 -4.05
N LEU A 223 -21.20 -8.21 -4.91
CA LEU A 223 -20.21 -7.60 -5.78
C LEU A 223 -20.86 -6.78 -6.87
N ILE A 224 -20.49 -5.50 -7.00
CA ILE A 224 -20.94 -4.61 -8.05
C ILE A 224 -19.85 -4.16 -9.01
N TYR A 225 -18.57 -4.28 -8.62
CA TYR A 225 -17.42 -4.03 -9.49
C TYR A 225 -16.27 -4.96 -9.15
N ALA A 226 -15.61 -5.51 -10.19
CA ALA A 226 -14.33 -6.20 -10.10
C ALA A 226 -13.40 -5.76 -11.24
N PRO A 227 -12.09 -5.77 -11.05
CA PRO A 227 -11.12 -5.34 -12.05
C PRO A 227 -11.06 -6.31 -13.24
N GLY A 228 -10.63 -5.80 -14.40
CA GLY A 228 -10.36 -6.62 -15.59
C GLY A 228 -11.59 -7.26 -16.23
N GLY A 229 -12.78 -6.65 -16.12
CA GLY A 229 -14.00 -7.16 -16.73
C GLY A 229 -14.55 -8.44 -16.10
N GLN A 230 -14.09 -8.80 -14.91
CA GLN A 230 -14.46 -10.05 -14.24
C GLN A 230 -15.73 -9.95 -13.40
N THR A 231 -16.39 -8.79 -13.34
CA THR A 231 -17.54 -8.56 -12.47
C THR A 231 -18.61 -9.63 -12.64
N ARG A 232 -19.05 -9.90 -13.85
CA ARG A 232 -20.11 -10.89 -14.13
C ARG A 232 -19.69 -12.32 -13.78
N ALA A 233 -18.44 -12.69 -14.11
CA ALA A 233 -17.92 -14.02 -13.80
C ALA A 233 -17.88 -14.28 -12.29
N LEU A 234 -17.38 -13.32 -11.52
CA LEU A 234 -17.30 -13.42 -10.06
C LEU A 234 -18.68 -13.34 -9.39
N GLN A 235 -19.62 -12.56 -9.93
CA GLN A 235 -21.01 -12.56 -9.44
C GLN A 235 -21.67 -13.94 -9.63
N VAL A 236 -21.53 -14.54 -10.81
CA VAL A 236 -22.05 -15.88 -11.10
C VAL A 236 -21.40 -16.93 -10.21
N ALA A 237 -20.12 -16.80 -9.93
CA ALA A 237 -19.40 -17.67 -9.00
C ALA A 237 -19.82 -17.44 -7.52
N GLY A 238 -20.60 -16.40 -7.22
CA GLY A 238 -21.08 -16.10 -5.88
C GLY A 238 -20.09 -15.38 -5.00
N GLN A 239 -19.17 -14.61 -5.58
CA GLN A 239 -18.22 -13.79 -4.80
C GLN A 239 -18.97 -12.76 -3.99
N ARG A 240 -18.81 -12.80 -2.69
CA ARG A 240 -19.30 -11.84 -1.72
C ARG A 240 -18.15 -11.23 -0.94
N LEU A 241 -18.44 -10.15 -0.23
CA LEU A 241 -17.47 -9.56 0.69
C LEU A 241 -17.04 -10.62 1.72
N PRO A 242 -15.73 -10.93 1.84
CA PRO A 242 -15.24 -11.91 2.81
C PRO A 242 -15.67 -11.56 4.25
N VAL A 243 -16.02 -12.57 5.03
CA VAL A 243 -16.52 -12.39 6.42
C VAL A 243 -15.48 -11.69 7.29
N GLU A 244 -14.21 -12.05 7.13
CA GLU A 244 -13.09 -11.45 7.87
C GLU A 244 -12.94 -9.96 7.58
N ALA A 245 -13.21 -9.56 6.33
CA ALA A 245 -13.14 -8.16 5.90
C ALA A 245 -14.42 -7.37 6.26
N ASN A 246 -15.52 -8.07 6.55
CA ASN A 246 -16.82 -7.47 6.87
C ASN A 246 -17.12 -7.45 8.38
N ASN A 247 -16.21 -7.91 9.23
CA ASN A 247 -16.46 -8.03 10.66
C ASN A 247 -16.47 -6.64 11.34
N PRO A 248 -17.63 -6.16 11.87
CA PRO A 248 -17.75 -4.84 12.50
C PRO A 248 -16.96 -4.74 13.81
N VAL A 249 -16.67 -5.86 14.50
CA VAL A 249 -15.85 -5.86 15.72
C VAL A 249 -14.38 -5.57 15.41
N ALA A 250 -13.94 -5.92 14.20
CA ALA A 250 -12.65 -5.49 13.68
C ALA A 250 -12.69 -4.02 13.23
N SER A 251 -13.85 -3.51 12.78
CA SER A 251 -13.99 -2.15 12.24
C SER A 251 -14.03 -1.06 13.31
N ASP A 252 -14.56 -1.31 14.50
CA ASP A 252 -14.69 -0.29 15.56
C ASP A 252 -13.37 -0.03 16.34
N ARG A 253 -12.45 -1.03 16.36
CA ARG A 253 -11.08 -0.87 16.90
C ARG A 253 -9.99 -0.84 15.85
N ALA A 254 -10.33 -1.13 14.62
CA ALA A 254 -9.44 -1.24 13.47
C ALA A 254 -10.00 -0.54 12.23
N ALA A 255 -10.74 0.57 12.40
CA ALA A 255 -11.01 1.46 11.29
C ALA A 255 -9.66 1.85 10.69
N GLY A 256 -9.30 1.20 9.56
CA GLY A 256 -8.03 1.41 8.91
C GLY A 256 -7.01 0.26 9.02
N ARG A 257 -7.36 -0.96 9.45
CA ARG A 257 -6.47 -2.12 9.41
C ARG A 257 -6.88 -3.10 8.33
N ALA A 258 -5.99 -3.32 7.36
CA ALA A 258 -6.12 -4.44 6.45
C ALA A 258 -6.03 -5.78 7.23
N VAL A 259 -6.79 -6.76 6.79
CA VAL A 259 -6.81 -8.12 7.34
C VAL A 259 -6.45 -9.13 6.27
N VAL A 260 -5.87 -10.24 6.66
CA VAL A 260 -5.70 -11.38 5.74
C VAL A 260 -7.04 -12.10 5.65
N ALA A 261 -7.65 -12.08 4.46
CA ALA A 261 -8.92 -12.73 4.19
C ALA A 261 -8.78 -13.77 3.07
N ARG A 262 -9.53 -14.86 3.19
CA ARG A 262 -9.61 -15.88 2.16
C ARG A 262 -10.74 -15.56 1.19
N TRP A 263 -10.42 -15.52 -0.10
CA TRP A 263 -11.36 -15.23 -1.17
C TRP A 263 -11.90 -16.51 -1.83
N LEU A 264 -12.90 -16.35 -2.70
CA LEU A 264 -13.58 -17.48 -3.33
C LEU A 264 -12.64 -18.36 -4.18
N ASP A 265 -11.59 -17.77 -4.74
CA ASP A 265 -10.54 -18.46 -5.49
C ASP A 265 -9.64 -19.37 -4.61
N GLY A 266 -9.90 -19.40 -3.30
CA GLY A 266 -9.17 -20.19 -2.32
C GLY A 266 -7.84 -19.58 -1.88
N ARG A 267 -7.45 -18.44 -2.45
CA ARG A 267 -6.22 -17.73 -2.08
C ARG A 267 -6.44 -16.76 -0.93
N SER A 268 -5.35 -16.46 -0.23
CA SER A 268 -5.33 -15.47 0.86
C SER A 268 -4.81 -14.14 0.33
N TYR A 269 -5.52 -13.08 0.68
CA TYR A 269 -5.16 -11.72 0.30
C TYR A 269 -5.12 -10.81 1.51
N LEU A 270 -4.14 -9.92 1.56
CA LEU A 270 -4.20 -8.75 2.43
C LEU A 270 -5.32 -7.86 1.90
N THR A 271 -6.36 -7.67 2.70
CA THR A 271 -7.62 -7.05 2.29
C THR A 271 -7.93 -5.87 3.19
N ALA A 272 -8.09 -4.70 2.59
CA ALA A 272 -8.53 -3.48 3.26
C ALA A 272 -9.94 -3.12 2.77
N THR A 273 -10.80 -2.69 3.69
CA THR A 273 -12.18 -2.31 3.39
C THR A 273 -12.45 -0.91 3.89
N ALA A 274 -12.98 -0.06 3.02
CA ALA A 274 -13.42 1.29 3.35
C ALA A 274 -14.89 1.49 2.94
N PRO A 275 -15.72 2.08 3.80
CA PRO A 275 -17.06 2.53 3.38
C PRO A 275 -16.92 3.71 2.42
N MET A 276 -17.77 3.79 1.42
CA MET A 276 -17.93 4.99 0.64
C MET A 276 -18.54 6.08 1.52
N GLN A 277 -17.79 7.12 1.79
CA GLN A 277 -18.25 8.25 2.60
C GLN A 277 -19.07 9.21 1.72
N ALA A 278 -20.37 8.98 1.65
CA ALA A 278 -21.28 9.87 0.96
C ALA A 278 -21.26 11.28 1.59
N ARG A 279 -21.41 12.31 0.75
CA ARG A 279 -21.43 13.70 1.22
C ARG A 279 -22.79 14.12 1.75
N ASN A 280 -23.84 13.41 1.39
CA ASN A 280 -25.22 13.61 1.87
C ASN A 280 -25.92 12.26 1.99
N SER A 281 -27.02 12.22 2.71
CA SER A 281 -27.81 11.00 2.91
C SER A 281 -28.41 10.44 1.62
N THR A 282 -28.72 11.29 0.64
CA THR A 282 -29.33 10.89 -0.64
C THR A 282 -28.34 10.09 -1.51
N SER A 283 -27.05 10.42 -1.45
CA SER A 283 -25.98 9.70 -2.19
C SER A 283 -25.34 8.57 -1.38
N ASP A 284 -25.84 8.27 -0.17
CA ASP A 284 -25.34 7.15 0.64
C ASP A 284 -25.96 5.82 0.19
N LEU A 285 -25.38 5.23 -0.82
CA LEU A 285 -25.77 3.92 -1.32
C LEU A 285 -25.24 2.75 -0.45
N GLY A 286 -24.42 3.06 0.57
CA GLY A 286 -23.83 2.07 1.47
C GLY A 286 -22.79 1.17 0.82
N TRP A 287 -22.17 1.65 -0.26
CA TRP A 287 -21.12 0.89 -0.95
C TRP A 287 -19.87 0.76 -0.10
N ARG A 288 -19.18 -0.35 -0.29
CA ARG A 288 -17.90 -0.67 0.34
C ARG A 288 -16.85 -0.91 -0.72
N ILE A 289 -15.78 -0.19 -0.60
CA ILE A 289 -14.61 -0.35 -1.47
C ILE A 289 -13.63 -1.30 -0.77
N VAL A 290 -13.16 -2.28 -1.51
CA VAL A 290 -12.20 -3.27 -1.02
C VAL A 290 -10.97 -3.21 -1.90
N ALA A 291 -9.83 -3.00 -1.28
CA ALA A 291 -8.52 -3.16 -1.89
C ALA A 291 -7.92 -4.48 -1.41
N ARG A 292 -7.46 -5.33 -2.33
CA ARG A 292 -6.76 -6.57 -1.99
C ARG A 292 -5.43 -6.69 -2.72
N GLU A 293 -4.50 -7.36 -2.08
CA GLU A 293 -3.21 -7.74 -2.66
C GLU A 293 -2.87 -9.17 -2.24
N PRO A 294 -2.35 -10.05 -3.13
CA PRO A 294 -1.91 -11.39 -2.73
C PRO A 294 -0.90 -11.30 -1.57
N VAL A 295 -1.10 -12.12 -0.53
CA VAL A 295 -0.24 -12.12 0.67
C VAL A 295 1.22 -12.34 0.32
N GLU A 296 1.48 -13.18 -0.68
CA GLU A 296 2.82 -13.49 -1.17
C GLU A 296 3.54 -12.25 -1.69
N LEU A 297 2.83 -11.34 -2.37
CA LEU A 297 3.37 -10.10 -2.92
C LEU A 297 3.43 -9.00 -1.86
N ALA A 298 2.36 -8.84 -1.09
CA ALA A 298 2.28 -7.84 -0.03
C ALA A 298 3.43 -7.97 1.00
N PHE A 299 3.84 -9.22 1.28
CA PHE A 299 4.87 -9.51 2.27
C PHE A 299 6.22 -9.95 1.67
N ALA A 300 6.36 -9.91 0.34
CA ALA A 300 7.61 -10.30 -0.34
C ALA A 300 8.80 -9.46 0.14
N GLU A 301 8.63 -8.15 0.26
CA GLU A 301 9.69 -7.26 0.78
C GLU A 301 10.04 -7.56 2.24
N ALA A 302 9.03 -7.91 3.06
CA ALA A 302 9.26 -8.28 4.45
C ALA A 302 10.12 -9.55 4.54
N HIS A 303 9.76 -10.60 3.80
CA HIS A 303 10.52 -11.84 3.75
C HIS A 303 11.94 -11.63 3.25
N ARG A 304 12.11 -10.86 2.18
CA ARG A 304 13.44 -10.54 1.62
C ARG A 304 14.30 -9.79 2.62
N THR A 305 13.74 -8.83 3.32
CA THR A 305 14.45 -8.03 4.31
C THR A 305 14.83 -8.86 5.54
N VAL A 306 13.95 -9.75 6.01
CA VAL A 306 14.25 -10.70 7.08
C VAL A 306 15.38 -11.66 6.66
N GLN A 307 15.34 -12.21 5.45
CA GLN A 307 16.38 -13.07 4.93
C GLN A 307 17.72 -12.34 4.83
N LEU A 308 17.71 -11.10 4.39
CA LEU A 308 18.92 -10.26 4.30
C LEU A 308 19.49 -9.95 5.69
N ALA A 309 18.63 -9.61 6.65
CA ALA A 309 19.05 -9.38 8.03
C ALA A 309 19.65 -10.64 8.67
N LEU A 310 19.04 -11.82 8.43
CA LEU A 310 19.57 -13.11 8.85
C LEU A 310 20.92 -13.42 8.20
N ALA A 311 21.05 -13.22 6.89
CA ALA A 311 22.31 -13.46 6.17
C ALA A 311 23.44 -12.54 6.68
N ILE A 312 23.15 -11.26 6.89
CA ILE A 312 24.11 -10.29 7.45
C ILE A 312 24.47 -10.67 8.89
N GLY A 313 23.48 -11.03 9.71
CA GLY A 313 23.69 -11.46 11.09
C GLY A 313 24.57 -12.71 11.17
N LEU A 314 24.30 -13.73 10.36
CA LEU A 314 25.09 -14.96 10.27
C LEU A 314 26.50 -14.67 9.72
N GLY A 315 26.63 -13.83 8.70
CA GLY A 315 27.92 -13.42 8.17
C GLY A 315 28.80 -12.71 9.20
N ALA A 316 28.21 -11.78 9.94
CA ALA A 316 28.88 -11.08 11.02
C ALA A 316 29.27 -12.02 12.17
N ALA A 317 28.39 -12.97 12.52
CA ALA A 317 28.67 -13.98 13.54
C ALA A 317 29.79 -14.93 13.12
N LEU A 318 29.80 -15.36 11.85
CA LEU A 318 30.87 -16.19 11.29
C LEU A 318 32.21 -15.46 11.32
N LEU A 319 32.24 -14.20 10.88
CA LEU A 319 33.45 -13.38 10.90
C LEU A 319 33.98 -13.19 12.32
N ALA A 320 33.07 -12.86 13.26
CA ALA A 320 33.45 -12.73 14.67
C ALA A 320 33.98 -14.05 15.26
N SER A 321 33.38 -15.20 14.88
CA SER A 321 33.81 -16.53 15.31
C SER A 321 35.19 -16.87 14.74
N VAL A 322 35.46 -16.55 13.47
CA VAL A 322 36.79 -16.74 12.85
C VAL A 322 37.84 -15.86 13.52
N LEU A 323 37.50 -14.58 13.79
CA LEU A 323 38.43 -13.68 14.49
C LEU A 323 38.70 -14.15 15.93
N ALA A 324 37.66 -14.62 16.62
CA ALA A 324 37.80 -15.19 17.95
C ALA A 324 38.65 -16.47 17.94
N TRP A 325 38.45 -17.33 16.93
CA TRP A 325 39.28 -18.53 16.77
C TRP A 325 40.74 -18.20 16.48
N LEU A 326 41.00 -17.22 15.59
CA LEU A 326 42.38 -16.76 15.29
C LEU A 326 43.07 -16.15 16.52
N ALA A 327 42.29 -15.35 17.29
CA ALA A 327 42.80 -14.78 18.55
C ALA A 327 43.11 -15.88 19.60
N ALA A 328 42.18 -16.82 19.77
CA ALA A 328 42.33 -17.94 20.70
C ALA A 328 43.49 -18.85 20.29
N ARG A 329 43.71 -19.06 18.99
CA ARG A 329 44.84 -19.82 18.47
C ARG A 329 46.17 -19.16 18.83
N ARG A 330 46.31 -17.85 18.56
CA ARG A 330 47.54 -17.11 18.92
C ARG A 330 47.81 -17.15 20.42
N LEU A 331 46.74 -16.92 21.22
CA LEU A 331 46.86 -16.96 22.67
C LEU A 331 47.28 -18.34 23.18
N SER A 332 46.65 -19.40 22.65
CA SER A 332 46.99 -20.77 23.04
C SER A 332 48.36 -21.19 22.57
N ASP A 333 48.78 -20.78 21.36
CA ASP A 333 50.13 -21.11 20.85
C ASP A 333 51.20 -20.51 21.75
N ASP A 334 51.01 -19.26 22.20
CA ASP A 334 51.93 -18.61 23.14
C ASP A 334 51.93 -19.30 24.51
N LEU A 335 50.74 -19.67 25.03
CA LEU A 335 50.63 -20.40 26.30
C LEU A 335 51.17 -21.81 26.20
N TYR A 336 50.93 -22.52 25.09
CA TYR A 336 51.50 -23.83 24.84
C TYR A 336 53.03 -23.75 24.68
N ALA A 337 53.52 -22.74 23.97
CA ALA A 337 54.94 -22.50 23.85
C ALA A 337 55.63 -22.24 25.22
N LEU A 338 54.93 -21.49 26.09
CA LEU A 338 55.35 -21.26 27.46
C LEU A 338 55.25 -22.51 28.33
N ALA A 339 54.14 -23.26 28.21
CA ALA A 339 53.92 -24.50 28.95
C ALA A 339 54.90 -25.60 28.49
N ASP A 340 55.09 -25.73 27.15
CA ASP A 340 56.06 -26.65 26.58
C ASP A 340 57.50 -26.28 26.99
N ALA A 341 57.81 -24.96 26.99
CA ALA A 341 59.10 -24.49 27.46
C ALA A 341 59.30 -24.77 28.98
N ALA A 342 58.22 -24.57 29.76
CA ALA A 342 58.25 -24.89 31.19
C ALA A 342 58.40 -26.40 31.44
N SER A 343 57.63 -27.22 30.72
CA SER A 343 57.68 -28.69 30.82
C SER A 343 59.02 -29.26 30.28
N ALA A 344 59.58 -28.61 29.25
CA ALA A 344 60.87 -28.99 28.72
C ALA A 344 62.05 -28.64 29.70
N VAL A 345 61.85 -27.52 30.44
CA VAL A 345 62.78 -27.15 31.50
C VAL A 345 62.69 -28.12 32.69
N GLU A 346 61.47 -28.51 33.07
CA GLU A 346 61.20 -29.47 34.13
C GLU A 346 61.73 -30.87 33.79
N ALA A 347 61.76 -31.24 32.50
CA ALA A 347 62.22 -32.51 32.03
C ALA A 347 63.75 -32.52 31.76
N ASP A 348 64.48 -31.48 32.14
CA ASP A 348 65.99 -31.35 32.06
C ASP A 348 66.55 -31.74 30.69
N LYS A 349 65.88 -31.39 29.59
CA LYS A 349 66.29 -31.65 28.22
C LYS A 349 67.39 -30.66 27.83
N PRO A 350 68.64 -31.12 27.56
CA PRO A 350 69.70 -30.22 27.20
C PRO A 350 69.43 -29.55 25.85
N GLY A 351 69.56 -28.22 25.80
CA GLY A 351 69.39 -27.42 24.60
C GLY A 351 68.04 -26.75 24.45
N THR A 352 67.13 -26.88 25.41
CA THR A 352 65.84 -26.19 25.41
C THR A 352 66.03 -24.68 25.58
N ARG A 353 65.84 -23.91 24.50
CA ARG A 353 65.87 -22.47 24.55
C ARG A 353 64.42 -22.03 24.80
N ILE A 354 64.23 -21.35 25.93
CA ILE A 354 63.01 -20.63 26.17
C ILE A 354 62.83 -19.63 25.00
N PRO A 355 61.68 -19.69 24.27
CA PRO A 355 61.51 -18.79 23.15
C PRO A 355 61.69 -17.38 23.66
N GLN A 356 62.47 -16.63 22.95
CA GLN A 356 62.81 -15.26 23.32
C GLN A 356 61.66 -14.29 23.21
N ALA A 357 60.52 -14.76 22.97
CA ALA A 357 59.33 -14.04 23.21
C ALA A 357 59.34 -13.43 24.55
N HIS A 358 60.30 -13.68 25.17
CA HIS A 358 60.78 -12.96 25.74
C HIS A 358 60.59 -12.27 26.71
N SER A 359 60.20 -12.55 27.08
CA SER A 359 59.83 -12.18 28.36
C SER A 359 60.70 -12.85 29.39
N SER A 360 61.84 -13.14 29.07
CA SER A 360 62.80 -13.74 29.98
C SER A 360 63.09 -12.91 31.23
N ARG A 361 62.79 -11.68 31.27
CA ARG A 361 62.88 -10.86 32.50
C ARG A 361 61.77 -11.13 33.48
N GLU A 362 60.78 -11.87 33.08
CA GLU A 362 59.53 -11.95 33.83
C GLU A 362 58.95 -13.32 33.97
N VAL A 363 59.69 -14.33 33.66
CA VAL A 363 59.32 -15.69 34.07
C VAL A 363 59.19 -15.76 35.60
N SER A 364 59.98 -14.96 36.33
CA SER A 364 59.78 -14.76 37.76
C SER A 364 58.66 -13.81 38.13
N LYS A 365 58.18 -13.10 37.17
CA LYS A 365 57.05 -12.20 37.36
C LYS A 365 56.03 -12.46 36.29
N LEU A 366 55.40 -13.63 36.34
CA LEU A 366 54.32 -14.06 35.48
C LEU A 366 53.21 -12.97 35.31
N SER A 367 53.10 -12.14 36.31
CA SER A 367 52.20 -10.99 36.30
C SER A 367 52.59 -9.90 35.28
N GLY A 368 53.87 -9.67 35.03
CA GLY A 368 54.29 -8.64 34.06
C GLY A 368 54.08 -9.10 32.61
N ALA A 369 54.28 -10.38 32.32
CA ALA A 369 53.95 -10.94 31.01
C ALA A 369 52.45 -10.95 30.77
N LEU A 370 51.67 -11.25 31.80
CA LEU A 370 50.19 -11.14 31.76
C LEU A 370 49.74 -9.69 31.53
N GLY A 371 50.42 -8.74 32.19
CA GLY A 371 50.09 -7.31 32.04
C GLY A 371 50.34 -6.79 30.63
N ARG A 372 51.46 -7.16 29.99
CA ARG A 372 51.71 -6.80 28.58
C ARG A 372 50.76 -7.52 27.63
N MET A 373 50.45 -8.74 27.94
CA MET A 373 49.51 -9.53 27.17
C MET A 373 48.08 -8.96 27.31
N THR A 374 47.72 -8.59 28.54
CA THR A 374 46.44 -7.90 28.81
C THR A 374 46.36 -6.55 28.09
N HIS A 375 47.45 -5.79 28.11
CA HIS A 375 47.51 -4.52 27.38
C HIS A 375 47.38 -4.74 25.85
N ARG A 376 47.99 -5.75 25.28
CA ARG A 376 47.82 -6.07 23.86
C ARG A 376 46.41 -6.57 23.54
N LEU A 377 45.82 -7.32 24.46
CA LEU A 377 44.45 -7.78 24.32
C LEU A 377 43.45 -6.60 24.39
N LEU A 378 43.65 -5.67 25.33
CA LEU A 378 42.87 -4.47 25.42
C LEU A 378 42.98 -3.60 24.16
N THR A 379 44.18 -3.41 23.65
CA THR A 379 44.42 -2.66 22.40
C THR A 379 43.81 -3.33 21.18
N ALA A 380 43.79 -4.66 21.15
CA ALA A 380 43.14 -5.40 20.09
C ALA A 380 41.63 -5.36 20.19
N HIS A 381 41.13 -5.32 21.42
CA HIS A 381 39.70 -5.17 21.70
C HIS A 381 39.22 -3.76 21.35
N GLU A 382 39.94 -2.71 21.77
CA GLU A 382 39.66 -1.32 21.37
C GLU A 382 39.71 -1.11 19.86
N ALA A 383 40.70 -1.73 19.19
CA ALA A 383 40.78 -1.70 17.72
C ALA A 383 39.63 -2.47 17.06
N MET A 384 39.10 -3.48 17.72
CA MET A 384 37.98 -4.26 17.26
C MET A 384 36.65 -3.52 17.52
N GLU A 385 36.53 -2.88 18.72
CA GLU A 385 35.38 -2.00 19.02
C GLU A 385 35.29 -0.81 18.05
N GLU A 386 36.46 -0.20 17.76
CA GLU A 386 36.50 0.88 16.77
C GLU A 386 36.15 0.35 15.36
N LYS A 387 36.58 -0.86 15.01
CA LYS A 387 36.23 -1.49 13.74
C LYS A 387 34.74 -1.87 13.68
N VAL A 388 34.17 -2.33 14.78
CA VAL A 388 32.74 -2.58 14.91
C VAL A 388 31.99 -1.26 14.85
N ARG A 389 32.46 -0.22 15.53
CA ARG A 389 31.90 1.14 15.49
C ARG A 389 31.90 1.71 14.07
N LEU A 390 33.03 1.59 13.35
CA LEU A 390 33.14 2.03 11.96
C LEU A 390 32.19 1.25 11.02
N ARG A 391 32.08 -0.08 11.25
CA ARG A 391 31.13 -0.90 10.47
C ARG A 391 29.67 -0.59 10.78
N THR A 392 29.36 -0.27 12.05
CA THR A 392 28.01 0.16 12.43
C THR A 392 27.65 1.48 11.75
N LEU A 393 28.60 2.43 11.71
CA LEU A 393 28.40 3.71 11.02
C LEU A 393 28.26 3.53 9.49
N GLU A 394 29.02 2.62 8.88
CA GLU A 394 28.88 2.28 7.46
C GLU A 394 27.48 1.66 7.17
N LEU A 395 27.03 0.77 8.04
CA LEU A 395 25.72 0.11 7.91
C LEU A 395 24.58 1.13 8.07
N GLU A 396 24.70 2.03 9.05
CA GLU A 396 23.74 3.11 9.24
C GLU A 396 23.72 4.09 8.06
N ALA A 397 24.88 4.40 7.47
CA ALA A 397 24.97 5.24 6.29
C ALA A 397 24.34 4.57 5.07
N ALA A 398 24.59 3.26 4.87
CA ALA A 398 24.00 2.49 3.79
C ALA A 398 22.48 2.37 3.94
N ASN A 399 21.96 2.15 5.17
CA ASN A 399 20.53 2.13 5.45
C ASN A 399 19.87 3.49 5.20
N ARG A 400 20.53 4.60 5.58
CA ARG A 400 20.01 5.95 5.26
C ARG A 400 19.98 6.20 3.77
N ALA A 401 21.00 5.76 3.02
CA ALA A 401 21.04 5.89 1.55
C ALA A 401 19.92 5.08 0.89
N LEU A 402 19.70 3.84 1.34
CA LEU A 402 18.61 2.98 0.87
C LEU A 402 17.22 3.56 1.21
N ASP A 403 17.06 4.15 2.42
CA ASP A 403 15.80 4.79 2.81
C ASP A 403 15.50 6.03 1.96
N LEU A 404 16.53 6.81 1.63
CA LEU A 404 16.41 7.95 0.73
C LEU A 404 16.02 7.49 -0.69
N GLN A 405 16.67 6.47 -1.21
CA GLN A 405 16.38 5.89 -2.53
C GLN A 405 14.98 5.27 -2.61
N ALA A 406 14.50 4.67 -1.51
CA ALA A 406 13.14 4.13 -1.40
C ALA A 406 12.04 5.23 -1.31
N ARG A 407 12.40 6.49 -1.02
CA ARG A 407 11.46 7.62 -0.84
C ARG A 407 11.46 8.61 -1.98
N THR A 408 12.41 8.49 -2.91
CA THR A 408 12.50 9.39 -4.05
C THR A 408 12.15 8.67 -5.34
N ASP A 409 11.61 9.38 -6.28
CA ASP A 409 11.41 8.97 -7.64
C ASP A 409 12.71 9.12 -8.41
N ALA A 410 13.18 8.05 -9.06
CA ALA A 410 14.48 8.03 -9.72
C ALA A 410 14.57 8.98 -10.92
N LEU A 411 13.42 9.34 -11.50
CA LEU A 411 13.36 10.19 -12.68
C LEU A 411 13.40 11.67 -12.31
N THR A 412 12.56 12.05 -11.34
CA THR A 412 12.29 13.46 -11.01
C THR A 412 13.11 13.97 -9.82
N GLY A 413 13.64 13.04 -9.00
CA GLY A 413 14.29 13.38 -7.74
C GLY A 413 13.33 13.85 -6.64
N LEU A 414 12.04 13.92 -6.93
CA LEU A 414 11.00 14.28 -5.97
C LEU A 414 10.69 13.07 -5.06
N LEU A 415 9.93 13.32 -4.01
CA LEU A 415 9.42 12.23 -3.19
C LEU A 415 8.51 11.33 -4.04
N ASN A 416 8.81 10.06 -4.08
CA ASN A 416 7.87 9.09 -4.60
C ASN A 416 6.65 9.00 -3.66
N ARG A 417 5.65 8.22 -4.03
CA ARG A 417 4.43 8.06 -3.25
C ARG A 417 4.68 7.74 -1.78
N ARG A 418 5.59 6.81 -1.50
CA ARG A 418 5.96 6.40 -0.14
C ARG A 418 6.62 7.53 0.65
N GLY A 419 7.52 8.27 0.01
CA GLY A 419 8.15 9.46 0.57
C GLY A 419 7.13 10.56 0.86
N PHE A 420 6.22 10.79 -0.08
CA PHE A 420 5.14 11.76 0.04
C PHE A 420 4.18 11.41 1.19
N GLU A 421 3.71 10.17 1.28
CA GLU A 421 2.80 9.71 2.34
C GLU A 421 3.42 9.90 3.74
N THR A 422 4.72 9.61 3.87
CA THR A 422 5.45 9.84 5.13
C THR A 422 5.53 11.33 5.47
N GLN A 423 5.84 12.17 4.49
CA GLN A 423 5.96 13.61 4.67
C GLN A 423 4.59 14.25 4.95
N MET A 424 3.55 13.77 4.29
CA MET A 424 2.18 14.22 4.50
C MET A 424 1.68 13.88 5.91
N ALA A 425 1.95 12.66 6.40
CA ALA A 425 1.59 12.28 7.77
C ALA A 425 2.28 13.20 8.79
N PHE A 426 3.56 13.51 8.57
CA PHE A 426 4.31 14.44 9.40
C PHE A 426 3.75 15.87 9.33
N ALA A 427 3.47 16.37 8.13
CA ALA A 427 2.90 17.70 7.91
C ALA A 427 1.51 17.84 8.56
N LEU A 428 0.66 16.81 8.46
CA LEU A 428 -0.64 16.74 9.09
C LEU A 428 -0.55 16.78 10.62
N ALA A 429 0.39 16.01 11.18
CA ALA A 429 0.63 16.01 12.63
C ALA A 429 1.14 17.37 13.11
N LEU A 430 2.04 18.00 12.34
CA LEU A 430 2.57 19.33 12.64
C LEU A 430 1.48 20.41 12.55
N ALA A 431 0.66 20.37 11.50
CA ALA A 431 -0.44 21.30 11.30
C ALA A 431 -1.46 21.19 12.45
N ARG A 432 -1.83 19.97 12.84
CA ARG A 432 -2.71 19.72 14.01
C ARG A 432 -2.13 20.30 15.30
N ARG A 433 -0.84 20.13 15.54
CA ARG A 433 -0.17 20.61 16.75
C ARG A 433 0.01 22.11 16.78
N SER A 434 0.29 22.72 15.62
CA SER A 434 0.55 24.17 15.50
C SER A 434 -0.71 24.99 15.25
N GLY A 435 -1.88 24.33 15.02
CA GLY A 435 -3.12 25.02 14.66
C GLY A 435 -3.09 25.72 13.29
N ARG A 436 -2.06 25.44 12.46
CA ARG A 436 -1.95 26.04 11.13
C ARG A 436 -2.62 25.17 10.08
N PRO A 437 -3.35 25.75 9.14
CA PRO A 437 -3.96 24.99 8.06
C PRO A 437 -2.88 24.37 7.16
N LEU A 438 -3.12 23.14 6.72
CA LEU A 438 -2.34 22.45 5.70
C LEU A 438 -3.17 22.35 4.43
N SER A 439 -2.60 22.74 3.30
CA SER A 439 -3.23 22.57 1.99
C SER A 439 -2.41 21.59 1.16
N LEU A 440 -3.11 20.73 0.44
CA LEU A 440 -2.52 19.83 -0.53
C LEU A 440 -2.96 20.25 -1.92
N ILE A 441 -2.00 20.43 -2.81
CA ILE A 441 -2.25 20.68 -4.23
C ILE A 441 -1.83 19.40 -4.99
N THR A 442 -2.76 18.85 -5.71
CA THR A 442 -2.48 17.75 -6.64
C THR A 442 -2.39 18.32 -8.04
N VAL A 443 -1.32 17.99 -8.72
CA VAL A 443 -1.08 18.41 -10.11
C VAL A 443 -0.95 17.17 -10.96
N ASP A 444 -1.59 17.16 -12.09
CA ASP A 444 -1.46 16.12 -13.11
C ASP A 444 -1.05 16.75 -14.44
N VAL A 445 -0.30 16.01 -15.22
CA VAL A 445 0.15 16.46 -16.54
C VAL A 445 -0.86 16.01 -17.59
N ASP A 446 -1.67 16.96 -18.07
CA ASP A 446 -2.64 16.71 -19.10
C ASP A 446 -2.00 16.08 -20.34
N HIS A 447 -2.62 15.02 -20.82
CA HIS A 447 -2.19 14.32 -22.02
C HIS A 447 -0.76 13.76 -21.99
N PHE A 448 -0.18 13.51 -20.80
CA PHE A 448 1.19 12.99 -20.68
C PHE A 448 1.44 11.72 -21.49
N LYS A 449 0.43 10.83 -21.57
CA LYS A 449 0.50 9.64 -22.42
C LYS A 449 0.74 10.02 -23.88
N ARG A 450 0.07 11.06 -24.37
CA ARG A 450 0.27 11.55 -25.75
C ARG A 450 1.66 12.11 -25.99
N VAL A 451 2.27 12.73 -24.98
CA VAL A 451 3.67 13.17 -25.06
C VAL A 451 4.59 11.97 -25.24
N ASN A 452 4.41 10.93 -24.42
CA ASN A 452 5.18 9.70 -24.53
C ASN A 452 4.97 8.99 -25.88
N ASP A 453 3.72 8.89 -26.34
CA ASP A 453 3.36 8.21 -27.58
C ASP A 453 3.87 8.95 -28.82
N THR A 454 3.98 10.30 -28.73
CA THR A 454 4.38 11.15 -29.87
C THR A 454 5.88 11.38 -29.92
N TYR A 455 6.52 11.59 -28.77
CA TYR A 455 7.91 12.06 -28.68
C TYR A 455 8.85 11.10 -27.98
N GLY A 456 8.34 9.94 -27.57
CA GLY A 456 9.09 8.92 -26.87
C GLY A 456 9.22 9.17 -25.36
N HIS A 457 9.56 8.10 -24.66
CA HIS A 457 9.65 8.11 -23.19
C HIS A 457 10.74 9.04 -22.66
N GLU A 458 11.85 9.20 -23.40
CA GLU A 458 12.93 10.13 -23.01
C GLU A 458 12.44 11.57 -22.91
N THR A 459 11.59 12.00 -23.86
CA THR A 459 10.97 13.33 -23.83
C THR A 459 9.95 13.44 -22.70
N GLY A 460 9.17 12.39 -22.46
CA GLY A 460 8.26 12.34 -21.31
C GLY A 460 9.01 12.43 -19.98
N ASP A 461 10.12 11.75 -19.86
CA ASP A 461 10.99 11.82 -18.71
C ASP A 461 11.57 13.22 -18.47
N GLU A 462 11.94 13.94 -19.54
CA GLU A 462 12.40 15.34 -19.46
C GLU A 462 11.26 16.27 -19.00
N VAL A 463 10.03 16.04 -19.48
CA VAL A 463 8.83 16.78 -19.04
C VAL A 463 8.58 16.57 -17.55
N LEU A 464 8.77 15.35 -17.04
CA LEU A 464 8.59 15.07 -15.62
C LEU A 464 9.72 15.63 -14.75
N ARG A 465 10.94 15.86 -15.31
CA ARG A 465 12.08 16.45 -14.57
C ARG A 465 12.01 17.96 -14.44
N ARG A 466 11.27 18.63 -15.34
CA ARG A 466 11.08 20.10 -15.35
C ARG A 466 9.87 20.52 -14.52
#